data_a644df936dd2d828614d7ed0a0da9bf5
#
_entry.id   a644df936dd2d828614d7ed0a0da9bf5
#
_cell.length_a   1.000
_cell.length_b   1.000
_cell.length_c   1.000
_cell.angle_alpha   90.00
_cell.angle_beta   90.00
_cell.angle_gamma   90.00
#
_symmetry.space_group_name_H-M   'P 1'
#
loop_
_entity.id
_entity.type
_entity.pdbx_description
1 polymer ?
#
loop_
_entity_poly.entity_id
_entity_poly.type
_entity_poly.pdbx_seq_one_letter_code
_entity_poly.pdbx_strand_id
1 'polypeptide(L)'
;MTVRKLQQRRGWAFSLGVGIIKPLLLATTVHDWRHGERIPATGGCVLAMNHISHLDPLTAAHIVYDHGRLPRYLAKAGLFENALLRRFLTAAGQIPVEREGRGAVAYAAAVEAVRRGECVVVYPEGTITRDPDMWPMTGKSGAARIGLETGAPVLPVGQWGAQQLLPPYSKKPHLIPRKRVTMSVGEPVALDDLRQRELTPEVVKQATDRILAAITAQVEEIRGAQAPAERYDMRVSGDPYKDRKSA
;
A
#
# COMPACT_ATOMS: atom_id res chain seq x y z
N MET A 1 -14.63 -7.34 15.80
CA MET A 1 -14.22 -6.74 14.52
C MET A 1 -15.46 -6.52 13.68
N THR A 2 -15.84 -5.27 13.40
CA THR A 2 -17.07 -4.96 12.65
C THR A 2 -16.73 -4.96 11.16
N VAL A 3 -17.17 -6.00 10.44
CA VAL A 3 -17.06 -6.05 8.98
C VAL A 3 -18.09 -5.09 8.39
N ARG A 4 -17.64 -4.07 7.66
CA ARG A 4 -18.52 -3.11 7.01
C ARG A 4 -19.04 -3.69 5.69
N LYS A 5 -20.35 -3.54 5.44
CA LYS A 5 -20.96 -4.00 4.17
C LYS A 5 -20.38 -3.20 2.99
N LEU A 6 -19.97 -3.91 1.95
CA LEU A 6 -19.48 -3.30 0.71
C LEU A 6 -20.59 -2.51 0.01
N GLN A 7 -20.33 -1.22 -0.26
CA GLN A 7 -21.28 -0.35 -0.96
C GLN A 7 -21.07 -0.33 -2.49
N GLN A 8 -19.87 -0.66 -2.94
CA GLN A 8 -19.53 -0.71 -4.36
C GLN A 8 -19.91 -2.06 -4.98
N ARG A 9 -20.35 -2.06 -6.25
CA ARG A 9 -20.60 -3.33 -6.97
C ARG A 9 -19.28 -4.07 -7.17
N ARG A 10 -19.22 -5.29 -6.63
CA ARG A 10 -18.09 -6.19 -6.78
C ARG A 10 -18.17 -6.86 -8.15
N GLY A 11 -17.25 -6.50 -9.07
CA GLY A 11 -17.12 -7.17 -10.36
C GLY A 11 -16.67 -8.63 -10.21
N TRP A 12 -16.75 -9.39 -11.31
CA TRP A 12 -16.40 -10.83 -11.33
C TRP A 12 -14.98 -11.11 -10.85
N ALA A 13 -13.99 -10.27 -11.22
CA ALA A 13 -12.60 -10.45 -10.83
C ALA A 13 -12.41 -10.32 -9.32
N PHE A 14 -13.03 -9.30 -8.69
CA PHE A 14 -13.02 -9.20 -7.24
C PHE A 14 -13.76 -10.34 -6.56
N SER A 15 -14.87 -10.81 -7.15
CA SER A 15 -15.63 -11.95 -6.61
C SER A 15 -14.78 -13.21 -6.60
N LEU A 16 -14.08 -13.48 -7.70
CA LEU A 16 -13.14 -14.60 -7.81
C LEU A 16 -11.97 -14.45 -6.83
N GLY A 17 -11.36 -13.27 -6.79
CA GLY A 17 -10.24 -12.99 -5.87
C GLY A 17 -10.65 -13.19 -4.40
N VAL A 18 -11.79 -12.64 -3.98
CA VAL A 18 -12.30 -12.82 -2.62
C VAL A 18 -12.62 -14.29 -2.34
N GLY A 19 -13.22 -15.02 -3.30
CA GLY A 19 -13.57 -16.43 -3.14
C GLY A 19 -12.37 -17.37 -2.99
N ILE A 20 -11.20 -16.99 -3.52
CA ILE A 20 -9.97 -17.80 -3.45
C ILE A 20 -9.02 -17.26 -2.38
N ILE A 21 -8.71 -15.96 -2.45
CA ILE A 21 -7.64 -15.36 -1.64
C ILE A 21 -8.05 -15.23 -0.18
N LYS A 22 -9.30 -14.80 0.10
CA LYS A 22 -9.75 -14.59 1.47
C LYS A 22 -9.76 -15.89 2.30
N PRO A 23 -10.30 -17.03 1.83
CA PRO A 23 -10.18 -18.30 2.56
C PRO A 23 -8.73 -18.73 2.79
N LEU A 24 -7.84 -18.55 1.80
CA LEU A 24 -6.43 -18.86 1.93
C LEU A 24 -5.76 -18.00 3.01
N LEU A 25 -6.02 -16.70 3.03
CA LEU A 25 -5.52 -15.80 4.08
C LEU A 25 -6.09 -16.20 5.45
N LEU A 26 -7.39 -16.51 5.55
CA LEU A 26 -8.01 -16.98 6.79
C LEU A 26 -7.39 -18.27 7.30
N ALA A 27 -6.98 -19.17 6.40
CA ALA A 27 -6.34 -20.44 6.76
C ALA A 27 -4.88 -20.25 7.23
N THR A 28 -4.17 -19.25 6.69
CA THR A 28 -2.72 -19.08 6.90
C THR A 28 -2.37 -17.92 7.82
N THR A 29 -3.32 -17.01 8.11
CA THR A 29 -3.09 -15.83 8.96
C THR A 29 -4.07 -15.74 10.11
N VAL A 30 -3.61 -15.06 11.17
CA VAL A 30 -4.46 -14.46 12.20
C VAL A 30 -4.34 -12.95 12.03
N HIS A 31 -5.46 -12.28 11.71
CA HIS A 31 -5.42 -10.86 11.46
C HIS A 31 -5.71 -10.04 12.72
N ASP A 32 -4.97 -8.93 12.84
CA ASP A 32 -5.13 -7.92 13.87
C ASP A 32 -5.25 -6.57 13.15
N TRP A 33 -6.52 -6.19 12.85
CA TRP A 33 -6.83 -4.91 12.21
C TRP A 33 -7.11 -3.86 13.27
N ARG A 34 -6.27 -2.82 13.33
CA ARG A 34 -6.40 -1.71 14.27
C ARG A 34 -6.86 -0.48 13.52
N HIS A 35 -7.86 0.19 14.08
CA HIS A 35 -8.40 1.46 13.56
C HIS A 35 -8.85 1.42 12.09
N GLY A 36 -9.25 0.24 11.59
CA GLY A 36 -9.72 0.10 10.21
C GLY A 36 -11.01 0.89 9.92
N GLU A 37 -11.76 1.26 10.95
CA GLU A 37 -12.93 2.15 10.87
C GLU A 37 -12.58 3.55 10.34
N ARG A 38 -11.31 3.97 10.42
CA ARG A 38 -10.81 5.22 9.84
C ARG A 38 -10.82 5.23 8.31
N ILE A 39 -10.83 4.04 7.67
CA ILE A 39 -10.99 3.97 6.21
C ILE A 39 -12.37 4.52 5.85
N PRO A 40 -12.44 5.61 5.05
CA PRO A 40 -13.72 6.23 4.70
C PRO A 40 -14.65 5.24 4.01
N ALA A 41 -15.90 5.16 4.44
CA ALA A 41 -16.90 4.26 3.84
C ALA A 41 -17.19 4.63 2.38
N THR A 42 -17.15 5.91 2.07
CA THR A 42 -17.42 6.50 0.75
C THR A 42 -16.40 7.59 0.43
N GLY A 43 -16.42 8.08 -0.78
CA GLY A 43 -15.48 9.11 -1.25
C GLY A 43 -14.10 8.55 -1.58
N GLY A 44 -13.29 9.34 -2.25
CA GLY A 44 -11.92 8.99 -2.60
C GLY A 44 -10.99 9.07 -1.40
N CYS A 45 -10.05 8.15 -1.31
CA CYS A 45 -8.99 8.18 -0.31
C CYS A 45 -7.72 7.51 -0.83
N VAL A 46 -6.60 7.86 -0.23
CA VAL A 46 -5.30 7.21 -0.46
C VAL A 46 -4.90 6.48 0.82
N LEU A 47 -4.63 5.19 0.73
CA LEU A 47 -3.97 4.44 1.79
C LEU A 47 -2.49 4.33 1.45
N ALA A 48 -1.65 5.02 2.21
CA ALA A 48 -0.20 4.98 2.05
C ALA A 48 0.39 3.98 3.05
N MET A 49 1.06 2.94 2.56
CA MET A 49 1.47 1.78 3.35
C MET A 49 2.97 1.50 3.19
N ASN A 50 3.63 0.99 4.25
CA ASN A 50 4.95 0.39 4.11
C ASN A 50 4.89 -0.92 3.33
N HIS A 51 6.01 -1.35 2.75
CA HIS A 51 6.07 -2.54 1.89
C HIS A 51 7.17 -3.50 2.32
N ILE A 52 6.81 -4.66 2.86
CA ILE A 52 7.72 -5.64 3.49
C ILE A 52 7.63 -7.04 2.89
N SER A 53 6.63 -7.33 2.05
CA SER A 53 6.42 -8.65 1.45
C SER A 53 5.71 -8.55 0.11
N HIS A 54 5.94 -9.50 -0.78
CA HIS A 54 5.12 -9.66 -2.00
C HIS A 54 3.65 -10.02 -1.71
N LEU A 55 3.32 -10.42 -0.48
CA LEU A 55 1.94 -10.71 -0.06
C LEU A 55 1.20 -9.47 0.48
N ASP A 56 1.90 -8.34 0.68
CA ASP A 56 1.28 -7.13 1.22
C ASP A 56 0.05 -6.66 0.43
N PRO A 57 0.01 -6.71 -0.92
CA PRO A 57 -1.21 -6.32 -1.63
C PRO A 57 -2.41 -7.21 -1.31
N LEU A 58 -2.20 -8.49 -1.00
CA LEU A 58 -3.28 -9.41 -0.66
C LEU A 58 -3.79 -9.17 0.76
N THR A 59 -2.88 -8.96 1.73
CA THR A 59 -3.25 -8.65 3.11
C THR A 59 -3.87 -7.26 3.23
N ALA A 60 -3.38 -6.28 2.48
CA ALA A 60 -3.99 -4.95 2.40
C ALA A 60 -5.38 -5.01 1.73
N ALA A 61 -5.55 -5.82 0.69
CA ALA A 61 -6.88 -6.03 0.09
C ALA A 61 -7.87 -6.59 1.12
N HIS A 62 -7.41 -7.44 2.05
CA HIS A 62 -8.25 -8.04 3.06
C HIS A 62 -8.78 -6.99 4.05
N ILE A 63 -7.93 -6.14 4.65
CA ILE A 63 -8.39 -5.09 5.55
C ILE A 63 -9.30 -4.08 4.84
N VAL A 64 -8.96 -3.67 3.62
CA VAL A 64 -9.76 -2.72 2.84
C VAL A 64 -11.14 -3.30 2.52
N TYR A 65 -11.19 -4.57 2.12
CA TYR A 65 -12.44 -5.28 1.85
C TYR A 65 -13.30 -5.45 3.11
N ASP A 66 -12.71 -5.82 4.25
CA ASP A 66 -13.40 -5.97 5.52
C ASP A 66 -14.00 -4.64 6.02
N HIS A 67 -13.43 -3.50 5.59
CA HIS A 67 -13.95 -2.17 5.87
C HIS A 67 -14.83 -1.60 4.74
N GLY A 68 -15.35 -2.46 3.87
CA GLY A 68 -16.39 -2.15 2.89
C GLY A 68 -15.90 -1.40 1.65
N ARG A 69 -14.60 -1.50 1.32
CA ARG A 69 -14.01 -0.85 0.15
C ARG A 69 -13.35 -1.87 -0.80
N LEU A 70 -13.18 -1.46 -2.05
CA LEU A 70 -12.39 -2.20 -3.04
C LEU A 70 -11.08 -1.45 -3.28
N PRO A 71 -9.91 -2.07 -3.03
CA PRO A 71 -8.63 -1.40 -3.24
C PRO A 71 -8.27 -1.29 -4.72
N ARG A 72 -7.68 -0.14 -5.10
CA ARG A 72 -7.04 0.10 -6.39
C ARG A 72 -5.55 0.22 -6.17
N TYR A 73 -4.77 -0.69 -6.72
CA TYR A 73 -3.30 -0.67 -6.59
C TYR A 73 -2.66 -0.04 -7.81
N LEU A 74 -1.58 0.67 -7.56
CA LEU A 74 -0.60 1.02 -8.57
C LEU A 74 0.29 -0.22 -8.81
N ALA A 75 -0.06 -1.05 -9.79
CA ALA A 75 0.58 -2.33 -10.04
C ALA A 75 1.60 -2.25 -11.18
N LYS A 76 2.72 -2.97 -11.05
CA LYS A 76 3.80 -3.00 -12.06
C LYS A 76 3.23 -3.38 -13.44
N ALA A 77 3.54 -2.59 -14.48
CA ALA A 77 3.04 -2.82 -15.84
C ALA A 77 3.36 -4.22 -16.39
N GLY A 78 4.52 -4.80 -16.05
CA GLY A 78 4.88 -6.16 -16.44
C GLY A 78 3.88 -7.24 -15.99
N LEU A 79 3.04 -6.98 -14.98
CA LEU A 79 1.96 -7.89 -14.60
C LEU A 79 0.83 -7.91 -15.64
N PHE A 80 0.74 -6.89 -16.47
CA PHE A 80 -0.27 -6.75 -17.52
C PHE A 80 0.19 -7.30 -18.89
N GLU A 81 1.41 -7.79 -19.01
CA GLU A 81 1.92 -8.41 -20.24
C GLU A 81 1.24 -9.73 -20.53
N ASN A 82 0.99 -10.55 -19.50
CA ASN A 82 0.22 -11.78 -19.63
C ASN A 82 -1.26 -11.45 -19.86
N ALA A 83 -1.85 -11.93 -20.95
CA ALA A 83 -3.21 -11.60 -21.37
C ALA A 83 -4.28 -11.97 -20.34
N LEU A 84 -4.15 -13.13 -19.67
CA LEU A 84 -5.10 -13.58 -18.65
C LEU A 84 -5.02 -12.71 -17.40
N LEU A 85 -3.80 -12.46 -16.93
CA LEU A 85 -3.55 -11.63 -15.77
C LEU A 85 -3.98 -10.17 -16.03
N ARG A 86 -3.69 -9.64 -17.22
CA ARG A 86 -4.17 -8.33 -17.67
C ARG A 86 -5.69 -8.24 -17.58
N ARG A 87 -6.41 -9.21 -18.16
CA ARG A 87 -7.89 -9.24 -18.12
C ARG A 87 -8.40 -9.24 -16.68
N PHE A 88 -7.78 -10.02 -15.81
CA PHE A 88 -8.15 -10.09 -14.39
C PHE A 88 -7.85 -8.77 -13.67
N LEU A 89 -6.62 -8.24 -13.77
CA LEU A 89 -6.20 -7.01 -13.10
C LEU A 89 -7.00 -5.79 -13.58
N THR A 90 -7.25 -5.70 -14.89
CA THR A 90 -8.09 -4.63 -15.47
C THR A 90 -9.54 -4.73 -14.96
N ALA A 91 -10.11 -5.92 -14.96
CA ALA A 91 -11.46 -6.13 -14.43
C ALA A 91 -11.55 -5.90 -12.89
N ALA A 92 -10.44 -6.11 -12.18
CA ALA A 92 -10.30 -5.72 -10.77
C ALA A 92 -9.98 -4.22 -10.60
N GLY A 93 -9.89 -3.43 -11.68
CA GLY A 93 -9.63 -1.99 -11.65
C GLY A 93 -8.23 -1.62 -11.16
N GLN A 94 -7.24 -2.49 -11.36
CA GLN A 94 -5.86 -2.18 -10.98
C GLN A 94 -5.22 -1.24 -12.01
N ILE A 95 -4.35 -0.34 -11.54
CA ILE A 95 -3.76 0.74 -12.33
C ILE A 95 -2.33 0.33 -12.72
N PRO A 96 -2.03 0.14 -14.03
CA PRO A 96 -0.68 -0.22 -14.46
C PRO A 96 0.30 0.95 -14.29
N VAL A 97 1.48 0.66 -13.74
CA VAL A 97 2.59 1.62 -13.57
C VAL A 97 3.80 1.14 -14.32
N GLU A 98 4.26 1.90 -15.30
CA GLU A 98 5.56 1.70 -15.92
C GLU A 98 6.67 2.37 -15.09
N ARG A 99 7.81 1.69 -14.95
CA ARG A 99 8.93 2.22 -14.15
C ARG A 99 9.71 3.31 -14.85
N GLU A 100 9.72 3.31 -16.19
CA GLU A 100 10.51 4.23 -17.01
C GLU A 100 9.59 5.08 -17.90
N GLY A 101 9.66 6.41 -17.73
CA GLY A 101 9.07 7.41 -18.63
C GLY A 101 7.56 7.65 -18.57
N ARG A 102 6.75 6.76 -18.04
CA ARG A 102 5.27 6.87 -18.03
C ARG A 102 4.63 6.96 -16.63
N GLY A 103 5.39 7.38 -15.65
CA GLY A 103 4.85 7.62 -14.29
C GLY A 103 3.70 8.63 -14.27
N ALA A 104 3.68 9.57 -15.22
CA ALA A 104 2.61 10.56 -15.36
C ALA A 104 1.25 9.94 -15.70
N VAL A 105 1.20 8.90 -16.54
CA VAL A 105 -0.05 8.21 -16.92
C VAL A 105 -0.65 7.48 -15.71
N ALA A 106 0.17 6.75 -14.96
CA ALA A 106 -0.27 6.06 -13.76
C ALA A 106 -0.71 7.04 -12.66
N TYR A 107 -0.02 8.16 -12.54
CA TYR A 107 -0.38 9.24 -11.64
C TYR A 107 -1.76 9.83 -12.00
N ALA A 108 -1.97 10.22 -13.25
CA ALA A 108 -3.25 10.73 -13.72
C ALA A 108 -4.39 9.74 -13.50
N ALA A 109 -4.17 8.45 -13.76
CA ALA A 109 -5.15 7.40 -13.52
C ALA A 109 -5.48 7.23 -12.03
N ALA A 110 -4.48 7.37 -11.14
CA ALA A 110 -4.69 7.31 -9.70
C ALA A 110 -5.48 8.53 -9.19
N VAL A 111 -5.15 9.73 -9.65
CA VAL A 111 -5.89 10.97 -9.36
C VAL A 111 -7.36 10.82 -9.78
N GLU A 112 -7.60 10.33 -11.00
CA GLU A 112 -8.94 10.14 -11.51
C GLU A 112 -9.72 9.05 -10.73
N ALA A 113 -9.05 7.97 -10.31
CA ALA A 113 -9.67 6.96 -9.44
C ALA A 113 -10.10 7.56 -8.10
N VAL A 114 -9.26 8.39 -7.47
CA VAL A 114 -9.61 9.09 -6.23
C VAL A 114 -10.78 10.06 -6.44
N ARG A 115 -10.79 10.82 -7.55
CA ARG A 115 -11.91 11.73 -7.90
C ARG A 115 -13.22 10.99 -8.12
N ARG A 116 -13.18 9.75 -8.64
CA ARG A 116 -14.36 8.86 -8.74
C ARG A 116 -14.81 8.27 -7.41
N GLY A 117 -14.16 8.62 -6.30
CA GLY A 117 -14.52 8.10 -4.98
C GLY A 117 -13.91 6.73 -4.67
N GLU A 118 -12.85 6.31 -5.36
CA GLU A 118 -12.21 5.01 -5.15
C GLU A 118 -11.15 5.06 -4.05
N CYS A 119 -10.83 3.89 -3.47
CA CYS A 119 -9.79 3.73 -2.47
C CYS A 119 -8.48 3.29 -3.15
N VAL A 120 -7.52 4.20 -3.28
CA VAL A 120 -6.24 3.94 -3.93
C VAL A 120 -5.20 3.56 -2.90
N VAL A 121 -4.56 2.41 -3.06
CA VAL A 121 -3.48 1.93 -2.19
C VAL A 121 -2.14 2.21 -2.86
N VAL A 122 -1.28 2.90 -2.14
CA VAL A 122 0.05 3.29 -2.60
C VAL A 122 1.10 2.78 -1.62
N TYR A 123 2.14 2.17 -2.14
CA TYR A 123 3.38 1.88 -1.42
C TYR A 123 4.40 2.97 -1.80
N PRO A 124 4.60 4.01 -0.97
CA PRO A 124 5.47 5.14 -1.35
C PRO A 124 6.90 4.73 -1.65
N GLU A 125 7.39 3.69 -1.01
CA GLU A 125 8.72 3.11 -1.24
C GLU A 125 8.92 2.64 -2.69
N GLY A 126 7.83 2.28 -3.38
CA GLY A 126 7.84 1.81 -4.78
C GLY A 126 8.48 0.44 -5.00
N THR A 127 8.93 -0.20 -3.95
CA THR A 127 9.45 -1.58 -3.89
C THR A 127 9.34 -2.08 -2.46
N ILE A 128 9.51 -3.39 -2.24
CA ILE A 128 9.68 -3.94 -0.89
C ILE A 128 10.91 -3.26 -0.26
N THR A 129 10.79 -2.89 1.01
CA THR A 129 11.86 -2.18 1.71
C THR A 129 13.21 -2.88 1.55
N ARG A 130 14.27 -2.07 1.44
CA ARG A 130 15.66 -2.53 1.41
C ARG A 130 16.34 -2.37 2.77
N ASP A 131 15.63 -1.77 3.71
CA ASP A 131 16.12 -1.68 5.08
C ASP A 131 16.29 -3.09 5.66
N PRO A 132 17.48 -3.46 6.18
CA PRO A 132 17.73 -4.79 6.75
C PRO A 132 16.80 -5.14 7.91
N ASP A 133 16.40 -4.14 8.70
CA ASP A 133 15.50 -4.26 9.83
C ASP A 133 14.03 -4.09 9.46
N MET A 134 13.76 -3.96 8.15
CA MET A 134 12.42 -3.83 7.55
C MET A 134 11.63 -2.60 8.02
N TRP A 135 12.32 -1.51 8.36
CA TRP A 135 11.67 -0.23 8.58
C TRP A 135 11.27 0.43 7.25
N PRO A 136 10.27 1.34 7.28
CA PRO A 136 9.93 2.15 6.11
C PRO A 136 11.15 2.97 5.66
N MET A 137 11.52 2.84 4.39
CA MET A 137 12.64 3.57 3.81
C MET A 137 12.20 4.88 3.14
N THR A 138 13.13 5.60 2.51
CA THR A 138 12.81 6.76 1.68
C THR A 138 11.82 6.40 0.58
N GLY A 139 10.90 7.31 0.28
CA GLY A 139 9.80 7.04 -0.64
C GLY A 139 9.69 8.05 -1.79
N LYS A 140 8.84 7.69 -2.75
CA LYS A 140 8.44 8.51 -3.90
C LYS A 140 7.25 9.39 -3.54
N SER A 141 7.11 10.50 -4.22
CA SER A 141 6.10 11.53 -3.97
C SER A 141 4.68 11.21 -4.46
N GLY A 142 4.44 10.03 -5.03
CA GLY A 142 3.15 9.71 -5.65
C GLY A 142 1.94 9.89 -4.73
N ALA A 143 1.99 9.32 -3.52
CA ALA A 143 0.90 9.45 -2.55
C ALA A 143 0.67 10.92 -2.13
N ALA A 144 1.76 11.67 -1.89
CA ALA A 144 1.71 13.08 -1.53
C ALA A 144 1.06 13.92 -2.64
N ARG A 145 1.50 13.77 -3.89
CA ARG A 145 0.96 14.51 -5.03
C ARG A 145 -0.53 14.21 -5.24
N ILE A 146 -0.95 12.93 -5.16
CA ILE A 146 -2.36 12.56 -5.27
C ILE A 146 -3.17 13.25 -4.18
N GLY A 147 -2.72 13.19 -2.91
CA GLY A 147 -3.41 13.80 -1.78
C GLY A 147 -3.49 15.33 -1.86
N LEU A 148 -2.43 16.00 -2.33
CA LEU A 148 -2.40 17.45 -2.51
C LEU A 148 -3.33 17.88 -3.66
N GLU A 149 -3.28 17.19 -4.81
CA GLU A 149 -4.06 17.56 -5.98
C GLU A 149 -5.56 17.29 -5.84
N THR A 150 -5.92 16.16 -5.21
CA THR A 150 -7.33 15.75 -5.09
C THR A 150 -8.04 16.30 -3.87
N GLY A 151 -7.30 16.80 -2.86
CA GLY A 151 -7.86 17.14 -1.56
C GLY A 151 -8.34 15.94 -0.74
N ALA A 152 -8.22 14.72 -1.27
CA ALA A 152 -8.67 13.51 -0.58
C ALA A 152 -7.79 13.20 0.65
N PRO A 153 -8.35 12.55 1.68
CA PRO A 153 -7.58 12.12 2.83
C PRO A 153 -6.52 11.09 2.45
N VAL A 154 -5.30 11.29 2.94
CA VAL A 154 -4.21 10.33 2.87
C VAL A 154 -4.06 9.68 4.23
N LEU A 155 -4.40 8.39 4.34
CA LEU A 155 -4.31 7.64 5.57
C LEU A 155 -3.01 6.82 5.58
N PRO A 156 -2.16 6.99 6.59
CA PRO A 156 -0.99 6.17 6.77
C PRO A 156 -1.40 4.82 7.33
N VAL A 157 -0.87 3.75 6.79
CA VAL A 157 -1.14 2.39 7.29
C VAL A 157 0.19 1.69 7.56
N GLY A 158 0.42 1.34 8.81
CA GLY A 158 1.49 0.43 9.19
C GLY A 158 1.05 -1.01 9.02
N GLN A 159 1.95 -1.87 8.52
CA GLN A 159 1.71 -3.30 8.44
C GLN A 159 2.92 -4.10 8.90
N TRP A 160 2.66 -5.26 9.55
CA TRP A 160 3.69 -6.18 10.02
C TRP A 160 3.16 -7.61 10.05
N GLY A 161 4.03 -8.58 9.72
CA GLY A 161 3.69 -10.00 9.79
C GLY A 161 3.61 -10.71 8.44
N ALA A 162 3.29 -10.03 7.35
CA ALA A 162 3.24 -10.63 6.01
C ALA A 162 4.60 -11.19 5.56
N GLN A 163 5.71 -10.59 5.99
CA GLN A 163 7.07 -11.08 5.76
C GLN A 163 7.37 -12.41 6.44
N GLN A 164 6.59 -12.80 7.45
CA GLN A 164 6.72 -14.11 8.08
C GLN A 164 6.09 -15.22 7.23
N LEU A 165 5.07 -14.88 6.40
CA LEU A 165 4.51 -15.81 5.42
C LEU A 165 5.39 -15.93 4.19
N LEU A 166 5.84 -14.77 3.67
CA LEU A 166 6.72 -14.72 2.52
C LEU A 166 7.79 -13.65 2.77
N PRO A 167 8.99 -14.06 3.20
CA PRO A 167 10.09 -13.15 3.47
C PRO A 167 10.43 -12.28 2.24
N PRO A 168 10.97 -11.06 2.46
CA PRO A 168 11.41 -10.20 1.37
C PRO A 168 12.31 -10.97 0.40
N TYR A 169 12.04 -10.84 -0.90
CA TYR A 169 12.84 -11.47 -1.97
C TYR A 169 12.91 -13.00 -1.94
N SER A 170 12.13 -13.68 -1.09
CA SER A 170 11.98 -15.14 -1.09
C SER A 170 10.85 -15.57 -2.04
N LYS A 171 10.98 -16.78 -2.59
CA LYS A 171 9.91 -17.48 -3.31
C LYS A 171 9.30 -18.62 -2.48
N LYS A 172 9.79 -18.84 -1.26
CA LYS A 172 9.38 -19.95 -0.38
C LYS A 172 8.42 -19.42 0.69
N PRO A 173 7.12 -19.72 0.61
CA PRO A 173 6.16 -19.30 1.63
C PRO A 173 6.25 -20.21 2.88
N HIS A 174 6.04 -19.61 4.05
CA HIS A 174 5.99 -20.28 5.34
C HIS A 174 4.55 -20.23 5.90
N LEU A 175 3.67 -21.09 5.36
CA LEU A 175 2.23 -21.01 5.64
C LEU A 175 1.83 -21.57 7.03
N ILE A 176 2.63 -22.48 7.57
CA ILE A 176 2.37 -23.16 8.86
C ILE A 176 3.54 -22.90 9.81
N PRO A 177 3.28 -22.59 11.09
CA PRO A 177 1.98 -22.26 11.67
C PRO A 177 1.41 -20.93 11.13
N ARG A 178 0.11 -20.67 11.36
CA ARG A 178 -0.55 -19.42 11.00
C ARG A 178 0.23 -18.22 11.53
N LYS A 179 0.40 -17.19 10.68
CA LYS A 179 1.15 -16.00 11.05
C LYS A 179 0.21 -14.88 11.45
N ARG A 180 0.58 -14.11 12.48
CA ARG A 180 -0.16 -12.89 12.82
C ARG A 180 0.22 -11.80 11.82
N VAL A 181 -0.80 -11.23 11.18
CA VAL A 181 -0.66 -10.05 10.34
C VAL A 181 -1.41 -8.90 11.00
N THR A 182 -0.66 -7.89 11.41
CA THR A 182 -1.20 -6.69 12.05
C THR A 182 -1.16 -5.54 11.06
N MET A 183 -2.24 -4.79 10.98
CA MET A 183 -2.31 -3.51 10.28
C MET A 183 -2.95 -2.46 11.18
N SER A 184 -2.34 -1.28 11.26
CA SER A 184 -2.85 -0.12 11.99
C SER A 184 -3.09 1.02 11.02
N VAL A 185 -4.30 1.55 10.99
CA VAL A 185 -4.68 2.70 10.16
C VAL A 185 -4.58 3.97 11.01
N GLY A 186 -3.68 4.87 10.65
CA GLY A 186 -3.51 6.16 11.32
C GLY A 186 -4.59 7.17 10.94
N GLU A 187 -4.61 8.30 11.66
CA GLU A 187 -5.42 9.45 11.27
C GLU A 187 -4.96 10.02 9.92
N PRO A 188 -5.85 10.67 9.16
CA PRO A 188 -5.46 11.35 7.93
C PRO A 188 -4.29 12.29 8.17
N VAL A 189 -3.27 12.22 7.32
CA VAL A 189 -2.10 13.09 7.42
C VAL A 189 -2.51 14.54 7.19
N ALA A 190 -2.14 15.44 8.09
CA ALA A 190 -2.41 16.87 7.96
C ALA A 190 -1.63 17.45 6.77
N LEU A 191 -2.34 17.79 5.70
CA LEU A 191 -1.81 18.36 4.47
C LEU A 191 -2.49 19.66 4.05
N ASP A 192 -3.45 20.18 4.84
CA ASP A 192 -4.28 21.32 4.45
C ASP A 192 -3.47 22.61 4.28
N ASP A 193 -2.47 22.82 5.13
CA ASP A 193 -1.52 23.93 5.02
C ASP A 193 -0.68 23.88 3.74
N LEU A 194 -0.39 22.69 3.25
CA LEU A 194 0.37 22.48 2.01
C LEU A 194 -0.50 22.58 0.76
N ARG A 195 -1.79 22.22 0.86
CA ARG A 195 -2.77 22.36 -0.24
C ARG A 195 -3.03 23.80 -0.65
N GLN A 196 -2.85 24.75 0.28
CA GLN A 196 -3.02 26.19 0.03
C GLN A 196 -1.80 26.84 -0.65
N ARG A 197 -0.71 26.09 -0.81
CA ARG A 197 0.54 26.57 -1.40
C ARG A 197 0.67 26.11 -2.85
N GLU A 198 1.49 26.82 -3.62
CA GLU A 198 1.89 26.35 -4.95
C GLU A 198 2.55 24.99 -4.86
N LEU A 199 2.25 24.09 -5.80
CA LEU A 199 2.77 22.72 -5.84
C LEU A 199 4.23 22.70 -6.30
N THR A 200 5.14 23.16 -5.45
CA THR A 200 6.59 23.14 -5.70
C THR A 200 7.20 21.79 -5.27
N PRO A 201 8.41 21.47 -5.73
CA PRO A 201 9.13 20.28 -5.26
C PRO A 201 9.28 20.22 -3.74
N GLU A 202 9.47 21.37 -3.08
CA GLU A 202 9.62 21.49 -1.63
C GLU A 202 8.32 21.16 -0.90
N VAL A 203 7.17 21.66 -1.38
CA VAL A 203 5.84 21.33 -0.84
C VAL A 203 5.56 19.85 -0.97
N VAL A 204 5.83 19.29 -2.13
CA VAL A 204 5.67 17.84 -2.39
C VAL A 204 6.59 17.02 -1.50
N LYS A 205 7.83 17.46 -1.29
CA LYS A 205 8.76 16.79 -0.37
C LYS A 205 8.25 16.83 1.05
N GLN A 206 7.80 17.98 1.56
CA GLN A 206 7.24 18.12 2.90
C GLN A 206 6.04 17.20 3.12
N ALA A 207 5.11 17.13 2.14
CA ALA A 207 3.98 16.21 2.21
C ALA A 207 4.42 14.74 2.22
N THR A 208 5.42 14.38 1.40
CA THR A 208 5.98 13.02 1.35
C THR A 208 6.60 12.64 2.69
N ASP A 209 7.39 13.54 3.28
CA ASP A 209 8.04 13.32 4.57
C ASP A 209 7.03 13.14 5.70
N ARG A 210 5.95 13.94 5.72
CA ARG A 210 4.83 13.79 6.69
C ARG A 210 4.16 12.43 6.55
N ILE A 211 3.86 11.99 5.32
CA ILE A 211 3.24 10.69 5.06
C ILE A 211 4.14 9.55 5.52
N LEU A 212 5.43 9.59 5.17
CA LEU A 212 6.39 8.56 5.58
C LEU A 212 6.59 8.54 7.11
N ALA A 213 6.63 9.70 7.77
CA ALA A 213 6.70 9.78 9.23
C ALA A 213 5.47 9.14 9.87
N ALA A 214 4.28 9.43 9.35
CA ALA A 214 3.04 8.86 9.86
C ALA A 214 2.96 7.34 9.64
N ILE A 215 3.44 6.81 8.50
CA ILE A 215 3.55 5.37 8.27
C ILE A 215 4.52 4.75 9.28
N THR A 216 5.69 5.38 9.48
CA THR A 216 6.70 4.90 10.43
C THR A 216 6.13 4.81 11.84
N ALA A 217 5.40 5.83 12.30
CA ALA A 217 4.77 5.83 13.61
C ALA A 217 3.77 4.66 13.78
N GLN A 218 3.00 4.31 12.74
CA GLN A 218 2.12 3.14 12.79
C GLN A 218 2.93 1.82 12.87
N VAL A 219 4.08 1.73 12.21
CA VAL A 219 4.95 0.55 12.29
C VAL A 219 5.62 0.46 13.66
N GLU A 220 6.04 1.60 14.26
CA GLU A 220 6.58 1.67 15.61
C GLU A 220 5.58 1.14 16.64
N GLU A 221 4.32 1.58 16.55
CA GLU A 221 3.23 1.11 17.43
C GLU A 221 3.03 -0.40 17.32
N ILE A 222 3.01 -0.94 16.09
CA ILE A 222 2.81 -2.39 15.86
C ILE A 222 3.98 -3.20 16.41
N ARG A 223 5.21 -2.71 16.21
CA ARG A 223 6.44 -3.43 16.61
C ARG A 223 6.79 -3.24 18.08
N GLY A 224 6.25 -2.20 18.73
CA GLY A 224 6.67 -1.80 20.07
C GLY A 224 8.15 -1.38 20.14
N ALA A 225 8.66 -0.77 19.05
CA ALA A 225 10.06 -0.38 18.89
C ALA A 225 10.15 0.95 18.14
N GLN A 226 11.21 1.68 18.35
CA GLN A 226 11.48 2.95 17.65
C GLN A 226 12.24 2.69 16.35
N ALA A 227 11.85 3.41 15.31
CA ALA A 227 12.57 3.41 14.04
C ALA A 227 13.91 4.18 14.17
N PRO A 228 14.91 3.89 13.33
CA PRO A 228 16.10 4.71 13.22
C PRO A 228 15.74 6.17 12.92
N ALA A 229 16.53 7.11 13.46
CA ALA A 229 16.32 8.55 13.26
C ALA A 229 16.39 8.93 11.76
N GLU A 230 17.22 8.26 11.00
CA GLU A 230 17.33 8.42 9.54
C GLU A 230 16.76 7.21 8.83
N ARG A 231 15.91 7.47 7.81
CA ARG A 231 15.36 6.42 6.96
C ARG A 231 16.41 5.86 6.02
N TYR A 232 16.38 4.56 5.82
CA TYR A 232 17.21 3.89 4.83
C TYR A 232 17.02 4.52 3.45
N ASP A 233 18.10 4.93 2.80
CA ASP A 233 18.11 5.44 1.42
C ASP A 233 18.98 4.55 0.54
N MET A 234 18.36 3.83 -0.41
CA MET A 234 19.07 2.95 -1.34
C MET A 234 20.13 3.67 -2.19
N ARG A 235 19.98 4.98 -2.41
CA ARG A 235 20.92 5.77 -3.21
C ARG A 235 22.23 5.99 -2.45
N VAL A 236 22.18 5.97 -1.11
CA VAL A 236 23.33 6.17 -0.22
C VAL A 236 23.86 4.84 0.27
N SER A 237 22.97 3.98 0.78
CA SER A 237 23.32 2.73 1.46
C SER A 237 23.38 1.51 0.53
N GLY A 238 22.97 1.66 -0.75
CA GLY A 238 22.94 0.57 -1.73
C GLY A 238 21.71 -0.34 -1.61
N ASP A 239 21.76 -1.49 -2.29
CA ASP A 239 20.70 -2.51 -2.27
C ASP A 239 21.29 -3.82 -1.68
N PRO A 240 21.02 -4.15 -0.41
CA PRO A 240 21.58 -5.34 0.25
C PRO A 240 21.08 -6.65 -0.35
N TYR A 241 20.05 -6.58 -1.21
CA TYR A 241 19.47 -7.75 -1.88
C TYR A 241 19.81 -7.79 -3.39
N LYS A 242 20.79 -7.01 -3.86
CA LYS A 242 21.14 -6.91 -5.28
C LYS A 242 21.51 -8.28 -5.86
N ASP A 243 22.24 -9.06 -5.11
CA ASP A 243 22.74 -10.37 -5.55
C ASP A 243 21.71 -11.52 -5.40
N ARG A 244 20.62 -11.28 -4.64
CA ARG A 244 19.54 -12.28 -4.46
C ARG A 244 18.50 -12.29 -5.59
N LYS A 245 18.61 -11.41 -6.58
CA LYS A 245 17.68 -11.35 -7.73
C LYS A 245 17.93 -12.43 -8.76
N SER A 246 19.03 -13.18 -8.65
CA SER A 246 19.49 -14.18 -9.62
C SER A 246 19.23 -15.64 -9.16
N ALA A 247 18.63 -15.85 -8.00
CA ALA A 247 18.35 -17.19 -7.46
C ALA A 247 16.86 -17.58 -7.55
#